data_6e1cb98b08c933cae6d121eefc964f9a
#
_entry.id   6e1cb98b08c933cae6d121eefc964f9a
#
_cell.length_a   1.000
_cell.length_b   1.000
_cell.length_c   1.000
_cell.angle_alpha   90.00
_cell.angle_beta   90.00
_cell.angle_gamma   90.00
#
_symmetry.space_group_name_H-M   'P 1'
#
loop_
_entity.id
_entity.type
_entity.pdbx_description
1 polymer ?
#
loop_
_entity_poly.entity_id
_entity_poly.type
_entity_poly.pdbx_seq_one_letter_code
_entity_poly.pdbx_strand_id
1 'polypeptide(L)'
;MNIHHLLSARFSQAIQAMGIEDAPIPLSRSTRPDFGEYQFNGAMALAKQFKQKPRDIAEQILAKVKLDDVASKLEVAGPGFINIHLKNDWLSQWCERALQDSKLTIEAQESKTIVVDYSSPNLAKEMHVGHLRSTIIGDAVVNVLEYLGHNVIRQNHMGDWGTQFGMLLAHLNDQLANSSVAETALSDLEDFYRAAKVRFDNEDGFADRAREYVVKLQGGDPDCSDPQGDSFIVQ
;
A
#
# COMPACT_ATOMS: atom_id res chain seq x y z
N MET A 1 14.91 -11.14 -10.33
CA MET A 1 15.23 -10.28 -11.52
C MET A 1 13.94 -9.91 -12.26
N ASN A 2 13.72 -8.63 -12.54
CA ASN A 2 12.55 -8.14 -13.28
C ASN A 2 12.93 -7.98 -14.76
N ILE A 3 12.19 -8.64 -15.67
CA ILE A 3 12.46 -8.60 -17.12
C ILE A 3 12.46 -7.15 -17.64
N HIS A 4 11.48 -6.35 -17.23
CA HIS A 4 11.41 -4.94 -17.58
C HIS A 4 12.67 -4.19 -17.15
N HIS A 5 13.17 -4.44 -15.94
CA HIS A 5 14.39 -3.81 -15.43
C HIS A 5 15.63 -4.24 -16.23
N LEU A 6 15.74 -5.54 -16.53
CA LEU A 6 16.83 -6.05 -17.39
C LEU A 6 16.84 -5.36 -18.75
N LEU A 7 15.70 -5.34 -19.44
CA LEU A 7 15.59 -4.71 -20.75
C LEU A 7 15.88 -3.20 -20.68
N SER A 8 15.33 -2.51 -19.68
CA SER A 8 15.58 -1.07 -19.47
C SER A 8 17.05 -0.77 -19.27
N ALA A 9 17.76 -1.57 -18.48
CA ALA A 9 19.20 -1.40 -18.28
C ALA A 9 19.99 -1.59 -19.58
N ARG A 10 19.64 -2.58 -20.41
CA ARG A 10 20.29 -2.82 -21.71
C ARG A 10 20.04 -1.67 -22.71
N PHE A 11 18.82 -1.14 -22.75
CA PHE A 11 18.50 0.05 -23.57
C PHE A 11 19.20 1.30 -23.06
N SER A 12 19.27 1.50 -21.75
CA SER A 12 20.02 2.60 -21.14
C SER A 12 21.50 2.56 -21.56
N GLN A 13 22.14 1.40 -21.46
CA GLN A 13 23.53 1.23 -21.90
C GLN A 13 23.73 1.54 -23.40
N ALA A 14 22.79 1.10 -24.25
CA ALA A 14 22.84 1.39 -25.67
C ALA A 14 22.74 2.89 -25.97
N ILE A 15 21.85 3.60 -25.26
CA ILE A 15 21.65 5.03 -25.42
C ILE A 15 22.82 5.83 -24.84
N GLN A 16 23.38 5.41 -23.72
CA GLN A 16 24.62 5.99 -23.17
C GLN A 16 25.80 5.85 -24.15
N ALA A 17 25.89 4.71 -24.85
CA ALA A 17 26.88 4.52 -25.90
C ALA A 17 26.67 5.41 -27.14
N MET A 18 25.54 6.12 -27.23
CA MET A 18 25.27 7.17 -28.20
C MET A 18 25.64 8.58 -27.69
N GLY A 19 26.15 8.68 -26.44
CA GLY A 19 26.53 9.94 -25.81
C GLY A 19 25.39 10.66 -25.08
N ILE A 20 24.32 9.94 -24.72
CA ILE A 20 23.21 10.51 -23.94
C ILE A 20 23.21 9.89 -22.56
N GLU A 21 23.47 10.72 -21.57
CA GLU A 21 23.30 10.38 -20.17
C GLU A 21 21.86 10.69 -19.73
N ASP A 22 21.32 9.90 -18.81
CA ASP A 22 20.00 10.11 -18.17
C ASP A 22 18.78 10.20 -19.11
N ALA A 23 18.81 9.50 -20.24
CA ALA A 23 17.66 9.42 -21.13
C ALA A 23 16.53 8.59 -20.50
N PRO A 24 15.27 9.02 -20.63
CA PRO A 24 14.13 8.19 -20.22
C PRO A 24 14.07 6.93 -21.10
N ILE A 25 13.80 5.78 -20.47
CA ILE A 25 13.67 4.49 -21.16
C ILE A 25 12.19 4.07 -21.16
N PRO A 26 11.37 4.59 -22.08
CA PRO A 26 9.96 4.25 -22.16
C PRO A 26 9.80 2.85 -22.78
N LEU A 27 9.88 1.85 -21.92
CA LEU A 27 9.66 0.45 -22.23
C LEU A 27 8.29 0.04 -21.67
N SER A 28 7.48 -0.62 -22.46
CA SER A 28 6.16 -1.11 -22.03
C SER A 28 5.94 -2.54 -22.52
N ARG A 29 5.04 -3.27 -21.85
CA ARG A 29 4.52 -4.52 -22.41
C ARG A 29 3.77 -4.23 -23.69
N SER A 30 3.95 -5.09 -24.69
CA SER A 30 3.20 -4.99 -25.94
C SER A 30 1.71 -5.26 -25.69
N THR A 31 0.86 -4.53 -26.39
CA THR A 31 -0.59 -4.73 -26.36
C THR A 31 -1.07 -5.77 -27.38
N ARG A 32 -0.21 -6.19 -28.29
CA ARG A 32 -0.53 -7.14 -29.36
C ARG A 32 0.57 -8.20 -29.46
N PRO A 33 0.21 -9.50 -29.58
CA PRO A 33 1.17 -10.58 -29.70
C PRO A 33 2.13 -10.44 -30.90
N ASP A 34 1.65 -9.86 -32.00
CA ASP A 34 2.45 -9.65 -33.21
C ASP A 34 3.66 -8.73 -33.01
N PHE A 35 3.62 -7.91 -31.94
CA PHE A 35 4.69 -6.94 -31.62
C PHE A 35 5.67 -7.47 -30.55
N GLY A 36 5.62 -8.77 -30.24
CA GLY A 36 6.42 -9.37 -29.19
C GLY A 36 5.92 -9.07 -27.78
N GLU A 37 6.75 -9.33 -26.78
CA GLU A 37 6.37 -9.16 -25.36
C GLU A 37 6.56 -7.74 -24.87
N TYR A 38 7.55 -7.01 -25.43
CA TYR A 38 7.86 -5.64 -25.03
C TYR A 38 8.06 -4.73 -26.25
N GLN A 39 7.83 -3.43 -26.01
CA GLN A 39 8.04 -2.39 -27.00
C GLN A 39 8.78 -1.20 -26.37
N PHE A 40 9.85 -0.76 -27.01
CA PHE A 40 10.56 0.47 -26.64
C PHE A 40 10.14 1.63 -27.51
N ASN A 41 9.74 2.75 -26.90
CA ASN A 41 9.13 3.91 -27.58
C ASN A 41 10.01 5.19 -27.50
N GLY A 42 11.25 5.09 -26.99
CA GLY A 42 12.11 6.24 -26.71
C GLY A 42 12.71 6.93 -27.95
N ALA A 43 12.74 6.25 -29.10
CA ALA A 43 13.37 6.80 -30.29
C ALA A 43 12.73 8.10 -30.78
N MET A 44 11.43 8.29 -30.58
CA MET A 44 10.72 9.53 -30.98
C MET A 44 11.13 10.75 -30.14
N ALA A 45 11.36 10.56 -28.86
CA ALA A 45 11.82 11.65 -27.98
C ALA A 45 13.27 12.03 -28.31
N LEU A 46 14.13 11.03 -28.53
CA LEU A 46 15.55 11.21 -28.88
C LEU A 46 15.72 11.82 -30.27
N ALA A 47 14.84 11.50 -31.22
CA ALA A 47 14.88 12.06 -32.59
C ALA A 47 14.79 13.57 -32.60
N LYS A 48 14.00 14.18 -31.69
CA LYS A 48 13.90 15.64 -31.56
C LYS A 48 15.22 16.24 -31.09
N GLN A 49 15.92 15.56 -30.18
CA GLN A 49 17.20 16.02 -29.63
C GLN A 49 18.31 15.95 -30.68
N PHE A 50 18.35 14.87 -31.46
CA PHE A 50 19.35 14.68 -32.49
C PHE A 50 19.01 15.32 -33.86
N LYS A 51 17.81 15.87 -33.99
CA LYS A 51 17.28 16.40 -35.26
C LYS A 51 17.35 15.39 -36.40
N GLN A 52 17.08 14.12 -36.08
CA GLN A 52 17.07 13.00 -37.04
C GLN A 52 15.68 12.36 -37.08
N LYS A 53 15.44 11.49 -38.06
CA LYS A 53 14.16 10.77 -38.11
C LYS A 53 14.09 9.74 -36.97
N PRO A 54 12.94 9.55 -36.32
CA PRO A 54 12.80 8.61 -35.23
C PRO A 54 13.20 7.17 -35.61
N ARG A 55 12.94 6.78 -36.85
CA ARG A 55 13.30 5.45 -37.38
C ARG A 55 14.81 5.26 -37.43
N ASP A 56 15.55 6.28 -37.89
CA ASP A 56 17.03 6.23 -37.97
C ASP A 56 17.65 6.12 -36.57
N ILE A 57 17.07 6.82 -35.58
CA ILE A 57 17.46 6.70 -34.16
C ILE A 57 17.14 5.30 -33.63
N ALA A 58 15.99 4.73 -33.95
CA ALA A 58 15.64 3.37 -33.53
C ALA A 58 16.61 2.34 -34.09
N GLU A 59 17.02 2.47 -35.35
CA GLU A 59 18.01 1.61 -35.99
C GLU A 59 19.41 1.76 -35.34
N GLN A 60 19.83 2.97 -34.98
CA GLN A 60 21.07 3.21 -34.26
C GLN A 60 21.04 2.59 -32.83
N ILE A 61 19.93 2.68 -32.13
CA ILE A 61 19.77 2.03 -30.83
C ILE A 61 19.81 0.51 -30.99
N LEU A 62 19.12 -0.03 -32.00
CA LEU A 62 19.08 -1.46 -32.28
C LEU A 62 20.45 -2.01 -32.59
N ALA A 63 21.31 -1.28 -33.32
CA ALA A 63 22.66 -1.67 -33.59
C ALA A 63 23.60 -1.71 -32.36
N LYS A 64 23.24 -1.04 -31.29
CA LYS A 64 24.02 -0.94 -30.02
C LYS A 64 23.45 -1.76 -28.87
N VAL A 65 22.16 -2.04 -28.89
CA VAL A 65 21.54 -2.82 -27.82
C VAL A 65 21.95 -4.29 -27.93
N LYS A 66 22.44 -4.83 -26.81
CA LYS A 66 22.88 -6.23 -26.72
C LYS A 66 21.80 -7.04 -26.04
N LEU A 67 20.98 -7.71 -26.82
CA LEU A 67 19.88 -8.57 -26.36
C LEU A 67 19.87 -9.96 -27.02
N ASP A 68 20.97 -10.35 -27.67
CA ASP A 68 21.07 -11.63 -28.37
C ASP A 68 20.93 -12.84 -27.45
N ASP A 69 21.21 -12.65 -26.15
CA ASP A 69 21.04 -13.66 -25.11
C ASP A 69 19.57 -13.84 -24.69
N VAL A 70 18.74 -12.80 -24.81
CA VAL A 70 17.38 -12.72 -24.27
C VAL A 70 16.32 -12.69 -25.35
N ALA A 71 16.57 -11.96 -26.44
CA ALA A 71 15.61 -11.76 -27.53
C ALA A 71 15.85 -12.71 -28.70
N SER A 72 14.77 -13.25 -29.24
CA SER A 72 14.78 -14.03 -30.49
C SER A 72 14.70 -13.12 -31.73
N LYS A 73 14.05 -11.94 -31.57
CA LYS A 73 13.90 -10.97 -32.65
C LYS A 73 13.76 -9.57 -32.07
N LEU A 74 14.43 -8.62 -32.72
CA LEU A 74 14.26 -7.19 -32.53
C LEU A 74 13.89 -6.56 -33.87
N GLU A 75 12.86 -5.73 -33.91
CA GLU A 75 12.48 -5.08 -35.16
C GLU A 75 12.02 -3.64 -34.98
N VAL A 76 12.40 -2.78 -35.88
CA VAL A 76 11.89 -1.40 -35.92
C VAL A 76 10.56 -1.36 -36.66
N ALA A 77 9.51 -0.91 -35.98
CA ALA A 77 8.17 -0.82 -36.49
C ALA A 77 7.64 0.63 -36.50
N GLY A 78 6.76 0.92 -37.41
CA GLY A 78 6.11 2.21 -37.51
C GLY A 78 7.08 3.40 -37.54
N PRO A 79 6.79 4.47 -36.77
CA PRO A 79 7.58 5.70 -36.77
C PRO A 79 8.93 5.59 -35.99
N GLY A 80 9.25 4.44 -35.41
CA GLY A 80 10.49 4.26 -34.61
C GLY A 80 10.26 3.51 -33.29
N PHE A 81 9.26 2.66 -33.23
CA PHE A 81 9.09 1.69 -32.15
C PHE A 81 10.07 0.53 -32.33
N ILE A 82 10.61 0.00 -31.25
CA ILE A 82 11.40 -1.23 -31.29
C ILE A 82 10.61 -2.32 -30.59
N ASN A 83 10.15 -3.31 -31.37
CA ASN A 83 9.47 -4.49 -30.84
C ASN A 83 10.49 -5.53 -30.40
N ILE A 84 10.23 -6.17 -29.26
CA ILE A 84 11.13 -7.12 -28.61
C ILE A 84 10.39 -8.43 -28.44
N HIS A 85 10.88 -9.46 -29.12
CA HIS A 85 10.40 -10.83 -28.99
C HIS A 85 11.39 -11.62 -28.14
N LEU A 86 10.95 -12.12 -26.99
CA LEU A 86 11.80 -12.87 -26.09
C LEU A 86 11.99 -14.31 -26.58
N LYS A 87 13.11 -14.92 -26.22
CA LYS A 87 13.36 -16.35 -26.48
C LYS A 87 12.55 -17.19 -25.49
N ASN A 88 11.81 -18.17 -26.01
CA ASN A 88 11.06 -19.12 -25.17
C ASN A 88 11.99 -19.92 -24.24
N ASP A 89 13.13 -20.38 -24.74
CA ASP A 89 14.10 -21.14 -23.95
C ASP A 89 14.66 -20.28 -22.80
N TRP A 90 14.93 -19.00 -23.04
CA TRP A 90 15.37 -18.09 -22.00
C TRP A 90 14.28 -17.85 -20.94
N LEU A 91 13.01 -17.69 -21.36
CA LEU A 91 11.87 -17.57 -20.45
C LEU A 91 11.69 -18.85 -19.61
N SER A 92 11.80 -20.03 -20.22
CA SER A 92 11.68 -21.31 -19.50
C SER A 92 12.77 -21.43 -18.45
N GLN A 93 14.03 -21.19 -18.80
CA GLN A 93 15.15 -21.21 -17.85
C GLN A 93 15.00 -20.17 -16.74
N TRP A 94 14.43 -19.02 -17.06
CA TRP A 94 14.15 -17.99 -16.06
C TRP A 94 13.07 -18.44 -15.07
N CYS A 95 11.97 -19.03 -15.55
CA CYS A 95 10.92 -19.61 -14.73
C CYS A 95 11.44 -20.75 -13.83
N GLU A 96 12.25 -21.67 -14.38
CA GLU A 96 12.86 -22.74 -13.60
C GLU A 96 13.72 -22.22 -12.45
N ARG A 97 14.56 -21.22 -12.71
CA ARG A 97 15.35 -20.57 -11.65
C ARG A 97 14.49 -19.88 -10.60
N ALA A 98 13.42 -19.20 -11.03
CA ALA A 98 12.50 -18.55 -10.11
C ALA A 98 11.79 -19.56 -9.21
N LEU A 99 11.39 -20.71 -9.74
CA LEU A 99 10.73 -21.77 -8.96
C LEU A 99 11.66 -22.46 -7.94
N GLN A 100 12.96 -22.45 -8.19
CA GLN A 100 13.96 -23.00 -7.26
C GLN A 100 14.38 -22.04 -6.16
N ASP A 101 14.04 -20.76 -6.29
CA ASP A 101 14.38 -19.72 -5.32
C ASP A 101 13.17 -19.34 -4.47
N SER A 102 13.29 -19.42 -3.15
CA SER A 102 12.24 -19.05 -2.19
C SER A 102 11.75 -17.61 -2.33
N LYS A 103 12.58 -16.73 -2.90
CA LYS A 103 12.26 -15.32 -3.18
C LYS A 103 11.92 -15.07 -4.66
N LEU A 104 11.67 -16.11 -5.44
CA LEU A 104 11.31 -16.02 -6.86
C LEU A 104 12.30 -15.16 -7.69
N THR A 105 13.57 -15.18 -7.35
CA THR A 105 14.63 -14.34 -7.94
C THR A 105 14.39 -12.83 -7.79
N ILE A 106 13.57 -12.40 -6.85
CA ILE A 106 13.44 -10.98 -6.52
C ILE A 106 14.72 -10.52 -5.86
N GLU A 107 15.29 -9.45 -6.40
CA GLU A 107 16.53 -8.87 -5.88
C GLU A 107 16.30 -8.33 -4.46
N ALA A 108 17.23 -8.65 -3.55
CA ALA A 108 17.21 -8.10 -2.21
C ALA A 108 17.31 -6.57 -2.27
N GLN A 109 16.40 -5.90 -1.58
CA GLN A 109 16.43 -4.45 -1.43
C GLN A 109 17.08 -4.09 -0.09
N GLU A 110 17.53 -2.86 0.03
CA GLU A 110 17.94 -2.34 1.32
C GLU A 110 16.77 -2.42 2.31
N SER A 111 17.00 -3.13 3.43
CA SER A 111 15.95 -3.32 4.44
C SER A 111 15.62 -2.00 5.13
N LYS A 112 14.33 -1.67 5.16
CA LYS A 112 13.80 -0.49 5.85
C LYS A 112 12.85 -0.91 6.95
N THR A 113 12.75 -0.12 8.00
CA THR A 113 11.66 -0.26 8.98
C THR A 113 10.47 0.53 8.47
N ILE A 114 9.36 -0.17 8.26
CA ILE A 114 8.13 0.40 7.68
C ILE A 114 6.99 0.16 8.67
N VAL A 115 6.30 1.22 9.06
CA VAL A 115 5.09 1.12 9.87
C VAL A 115 3.90 1.06 8.93
N VAL A 116 3.04 0.05 9.11
CA VAL A 116 1.78 -0.10 8.39
C VAL A 116 0.65 -0.06 9.41
N ASP A 117 -0.13 1.00 9.36
CA ASP A 117 -1.32 1.15 10.20
C ASP A 117 -2.55 0.68 9.44
N TYR A 118 -3.25 -0.31 9.97
CA TYR A 118 -4.39 -0.92 9.31
C TYR A 118 -5.35 -1.56 10.31
N SER A 119 -6.54 -1.96 9.84
CA SER A 119 -7.67 -2.45 10.63
C SER A 119 -8.42 -1.31 11.34
N SER A 120 -7.91 -0.78 12.44
CA SER A 120 -8.47 0.34 13.22
C SER A 120 -9.97 0.17 13.53
N PRO A 121 -10.39 -0.96 14.15
CA PRO A 121 -11.78 -1.20 14.45
C PRO A 121 -12.25 -0.31 15.60
N ASN A 122 -13.55 -0.05 15.63
CA ASN A 122 -14.19 0.56 16.78
C ASN A 122 -14.28 -0.45 17.93
N LEU A 123 -13.91 -0.03 19.14
CA LEU A 123 -13.91 -0.90 20.33
C LEU A 123 -15.32 -1.26 20.84
N ALA A 124 -16.29 -0.41 20.57
CA ALA A 124 -17.66 -0.54 21.11
C ALA A 124 -18.67 -1.10 20.10
N LYS A 125 -18.22 -1.63 18.98
CA LYS A 125 -19.07 -2.22 17.93
C LYS A 125 -18.47 -3.49 17.38
N GLU A 126 -19.33 -4.41 16.98
CA GLU A 126 -18.92 -5.54 16.17
C GLU A 126 -18.27 -5.08 14.84
N MET A 127 -17.25 -5.81 14.42
CA MET A 127 -16.63 -5.56 13.14
C MET A 127 -17.59 -5.90 11.98
N HIS A 128 -17.59 -5.08 10.96
CA HIS A 128 -18.37 -5.31 9.75
C HIS A 128 -17.45 -5.39 8.51
N VAL A 129 -18.01 -5.71 7.35
CA VAL A 129 -17.28 -5.91 6.09
C VAL A 129 -16.34 -4.74 5.72
N GLY A 130 -16.66 -3.52 6.14
CA GLY A 130 -15.80 -2.35 5.93
C GLY A 130 -14.45 -2.47 6.66
N HIS A 131 -14.46 -2.95 7.90
CA HIS A 131 -13.25 -3.21 8.67
C HIS A 131 -12.44 -4.38 8.11
N LEU A 132 -13.12 -5.46 7.71
CA LEU A 132 -12.46 -6.62 7.08
C LEU A 132 -11.68 -6.20 5.82
N ARG A 133 -12.23 -5.32 5.01
CA ARG A 133 -11.57 -4.85 3.80
C ARG A 133 -10.23 -4.16 4.09
N SER A 134 -10.21 -3.22 5.03
CA SER A 134 -8.97 -2.52 5.42
C SER A 134 -7.96 -3.48 6.05
N THR A 135 -8.43 -4.42 6.87
CA THR A 135 -7.60 -5.45 7.50
C THR A 135 -6.93 -6.35 6.45
N ILE A 136 -7.70 -6.87 5.49
CA ILE A 136 -7.18 -7.76 4.45
C ILE A 136 -6.18 -7.03 3.55
N ILE A 137 -6.48 -5.80 3.15
CA ILE A 137 -5.57 -5.00 2.31
C ILE A 137 -4.27 -4.70 3.07
N GLY A 138 -4.38 -4.26 4.33
CA GLY A 138 -3.20 -3.95 5.15
C GLY A 138 -2.33 -5.17 5.40
N ASP A 139 -2.92 -6.30 5.75
CA ASP A 139 -2.19 -7.54 5.95
C ASP A 139 -1.50 -8.03 4.66
N ALA A 140 -2.17 -7.94 3.52
CA ALA A 140 -1.57 -8.26 2.22
C ALA A 140 -0.35 -7.37 1.91
N VAL A 141 -0.44 -6.07 2.19
CA VAL A 141 0.68 -5.13 2.03
C VAL A 141 1.84 -5.50 2.94
N VAL A 142 1.56 -5.79 4.21
CA VAL A 142 2.58 -6.20 5.19
C VAL A 142 3.29 -7.47 4.72
N ASN A 143 2.54 -8.49 4.33
CA ASN A 143 3.11 -9.75 3.85
C ASN A 143 4.03 -9.55 2.63
N VAL A 144 3.67 -8.66 1.70
CA VAL A 144 4.52 -8.30 0.55
C VAL A 144 5.78 -7.59 1.01
N LEU A 145 5.69 -6.62 1.91
CA LEU A 145 6.85 -5.87 2.40
C LEU A 145 7.83 -6.77 3.17
N GLU A 146 7.33 -7.67 4.02
CA GLU A 146 8.15 -8.67 4.72
C GLU A 146 8.81 -9.67 3.75
N TYR A 147 8.06 -10.09 2.72
CA TYR A 147 8.60 -10.95 1.67
C TYR A 147 9.75 -10.26 0.91
N LEU A 148 9.66 -8.95 0.69
CA LEU A 148 10.72 -8.13 0.08
C LEU A 148 11.93 -7.91 0.99
N GLY A 149 11.84 -8.26 2.29
CA GLY A 149 12.95 -8.19 3.23
C GLY A 149 12.95 -6.95 4.13
N HIS A 150 11.86 -6.21 4.17
CA HIS A 150 11.71 -5.07 5.08
C HIS A 150 11.33 -5.54 6.50
N ASN A 151 11.68 -4.73 7.49
CA ASN A 151 11.20 -4.90 8.86
C ASN A 151 9.88 -4.14 9.02
N VAL A 152 8.75 -4.87 9.17
CA VAL A 152 7.44 -4.25 9.23
C VAL A 152 6.92 -4.21 10.65
N ILE A 153 6.53 -3.02 11.09
CA ILE A 153 5.81 -2.80 12.35
C ILE A 153 4.32 -2.71 12.01
N ARG A 154 3.56 -3.70 12.48
CA ARG A 154 2.10 -3.72 12.37
C ARG A 154 1.53 -2.79 13.42
N GLN A 155 0.97 -1.69 12.98
CA GLN A 155 0.32 -0.69 13.82
C GLN A 155 -1.19 -0.87 13.73
N ASN A 156 -1.88 -0.68 14.84
CA ASN A 156 -3.34 -0.71 14.88
C ASN A 156 -3.85 0.33 15.89
N HIS A 157 -4.38 1.43 15.39
CA HIS A 157 -5.03 2.44 16.22
C HIS A 157 -6.48 2.00 16.49
N MET A 158 -6.69 1.39 17.64
CA MET A 158 -7.99 0.91 18.07
C MET A 158 -8.73 1.99 18.85
N GLY A 159 -10.00 2.22 18.46
CA GLY A 159 -10.85 3.24 19.09
C GLY A 159 -10.49 4.67 18.67
N ASP A 160 -11.52 5.46 18.46
CA ASP A 160 -11.39 6.90 18.30
C ASP A 160 -11.96 7.62 19.54
N TRP A 161 -11.34 8.70 19.93
CA TRP A 161 -11.81 9.56 21.01
C TRP A 161 -12.92 10.49 20.49
N GLY A 162 -13.85 9.92 19.72
CA GLY A 162 -14.95 10.63 19.10
C GLY A 162 -16.22 10.61 19.93
N THR A 163 -17.33 11.03 19.32
CA THR A 163 -18.65 11.15 19.96
C THR A 163 -19.10 9.85 20.65
N GLN A 164 -18.67 8.70 20.17
CA GLN A 164 -19.02 7.41 20.76
C GLN A 164 -18.42 7.22 22.16
N PHE A 165 -17.15 7.58 22.33
CA PHE A 165 -16.51 7.54 23.65
C PHE A 165 -17.09 8.57 24.61
N GLY A 166 -17.37 9.79 24.15
CA GLY A 166 -18.06 10.78 24.96
C GLY A 166 -19.44 10.31 25.44
N MET A 167 -20.18 9.63 24.59
CA MET A 167 -21.48 9.03 24.92
C MET A 167 -21.33 7.91 25.96
N LEU A 168 -20.35 7.02 25.81
CA LEU A 168 -20.08 5.95 26.79
C LEU A 168 -19.66 6.53 28.13
N LEU A 169 -18.76 7.53 28.16
CA LEU A 169 -18.33 8.20 29.38
C LEU A 169 -19.49 8.92 30.09
N ALA A 170 -20.33 9.64 29.36
CA ALA A 170 -21.50 10.29 29.92
C ALA A 170 -22.47 9.27 30.54
N HIS A 171 -22.67 8.12 29.87
CA HIS A 171 -23.51 7.05 30.37
C HIS A 171 -22.91 6.36 31.61
N LEU A 172 -21.61 6.09 31.61
CA LEU A 172 -20.89 5.50 32.73
C LEU A 172 -20.95 6.38 33.96
N ASN A 173 -20.67 7.67 33.82
CA ASN A 173 -20.72 8.60 34.95
C ASN A 173 -22.12 8.71 35.58
N ASP A 174 -23.18 8.70 34.77
CA ASP A 174 -24.56 8.69 35.29
C ASP A 174 -24.86 7.40 36.05
N GLN A 175 -24.34 6.25 35.59
CA GLN A 175 -24.52 4.98 36.30
C GLN A 175 -23.74 4.94 37.60
N LEU A 176 -22.49 5.40 37.62
CA LEU A 176 -21.66 5.50 38.83
C LEU A 176 -22.28 6.42 39.87
N ALA A 177 -22.89 7.51 39.43
CA ALA A 177 -23.59 8.42 40.36
C ALA A 177 -24.87 7.80 40.99
N ASN A 178 -25.50 6.85 40.33
CA ASN A 178 -26.79 6.28 40.71
C ASN A 178 -26.71 4.91 41.40
N SER A 179 -25.60 4.16 41.29
CA SER A 179 -25.45 2.86 41.93
C SER A 179 -23.99 2.37 41.99
N SER A 180 -23.65 1.63 43.04
CA SER A 180 -22.35 1.03 43.30
C SER A 180 -22.02 -0.18 42.41
N VAL A 181 -22.55 -0.28 41.19
CA VAL A 181 -22.44 -1.47 40.31
C VAL A 181 -21.71 -1.13 39.01
N ALA A 182 -20.47 -0.65 39.12
CA ALA A 182 -19.62 -0.43 37.97
C ALA A 182 -19.09 -1.75 37.35
N GLU A 183 -19.00 -2.83 38.13
CA GLU A 183 -18.46 -4.11 37.68
C GLU A 183 -19.31 -4.84 36.64
N THR A 184 -20.65 -4.61 36.65
CA THR A 184 -21.56 -5.29 35.73
C THR A 184 -21.66 -4.58 34.37
N ALA A 185 -21.31 -3.30 34.29
CA ALA A 185 -21.36 -2.53 33.03
C ALA A 185 -20.30 -2.94 32.01
N LEU A 186 -19.20 -3.56 32.46
CA LEU A 186 -18.09 -3.97 31.62
C LEU A 186 -18.20 -5.42 31.14
N SER A 187 -19.13 -6.20 31.67
CA SER A 187 -19.32 -7.60 31.26
C SER A 187 -19.96 -7.74 29.88
N ASP A 188 -20.69 -6.72 29.40
CA ASP A 188 -21.26 -6.66 28.07
C ASP A 188 -21.20 -5.24 27.50
N LEU A 189 -20.05 -4.95 26.86
CA LEU A 189 -19.76 -3.64 26.28
C LEU A 189 -20.74 -3.29 25.14
N GLU A 190 -21.28 -4.27 24.44
CA GLU A 190 -22.21 -4.04 23.33
C GLU A 190 -23.57 -3.57 23.85
N ASP A 191 -24.12 -4.22 24.89
CA ASP A 191 -25.38 -3.81 25.51
C ASP A 191 -25.23 -2.45 26.17
N PHE A 192 -24.11 -2.18 26.82
CA PHE A 192 -23.77 -0.87 27.37
C PHE A 192 -23.74 0.22 26.31
N TYR A 193 -23.08 -0.04 25.17
CA TYR A 193 -23.07 0.87 24.03
C TYR A 193 -24.49 1.11 23.49
N ARG A 194 -25.30 0.06 23.36
CA ARG A 194 -26.68 0.15 22.86
C ARG A 194 -27.55 1.01 23.77
N ALA A 195 -27.44 0.83 25.08
CA ALA A 195 -28.14 1.64 26.07
C ALA A 195 -27.73 3.12 26.02
N ALA A 196 -26.43 3.40 25.94
CA ALA A 196 -25.91 4.76 25.80
C ALA A 196 -26.37 5.41 24.48
N LYS A 197 -26.42 4.64 23.39
CA LYS A 197 -26.91 5.13 22.08
C LYS A 197 -28.41 5.49 22.11
N VAL A 198 -29.25 4.70 22.75
CA VAL A 198 -30.67 5.00 22.90
C VAL A 198 -30.87 6.32 23.66
N ARG A 199 -30.07 6.56 24.70
CA ARG A 199 -30.09 7.84 25.44
C ARG A 199 -29.61 9.00 24.58
N PHE A 200 -28.55 8.81 23.84
CA PHE A 200 -28.00 9.84 22.94
C PHE A 200 -29.00 10.31 21.89
N ASP A 201 -29.83 9.38 21.38
CA ASP A 201 -30.82 9.67 20.34
C ASP A 201 -32.14 10.24 20.89
N ASN A 202 -32.50 9.95 22.16
CA ASN A 202 -33.85 10.21 22.69
C ASN A 202 -33.89 11.06 23.96
N GLU A 203 -32.78 11.23 24.69
CA GLU A 203 -32.75 11.96 25.97
C GLU A 203 -32.26 13.39 25.73
N ASP A 204 -33.10 14.37 26.09
CA ASP A 204 -32.76 15.79 25.96
C ASP A 204 -31.51 16.16 26.76
N GLY A 205 -30.55 16.83 26.11
CA GLY A 205 -29.31 17.28 26.72
C GLY A 205 -28.23 16.21 26.88
N PHE A 206 -28.51 14.92 26.69
CA PHE A 206 -27.49 13.87 26.80
C PHE A 206 -26.46 13.94 25.67
N ALA A 207 -26.91 14.24 24.46
CA ALA A 207 -26.04 14.40 23.31
C ALA A 207 -25.02 15.56 23.49
N ASP A 208 -25.44 16.65 24.10
CA ASP A 208 -24.55 17.79 24.37
C ASP A 208 -23.53 17.45 25.47
N ARG A 209 -23.97 16.79 26.55
CA ARG A 209 -23.04 16.26 27.58
C ARG A 209 -22.01 15.28 26.97
N ALA A 210 -22.45 14.37 26.10
CA ALA A 210 -21.53 13.44 25.40
C ALA A 210 -20.46 14.19 24.59
N ARG A 211 -20.84 15.27 23.91
CA ARG A 211 -19.86 16.12 23.17
C ARG A 211 -18.90 16.86 24.11
N GLU A 212 -19.39 17.33 25.25
CA GLU A 212 -18.53 17.93 26.28
C GLU A 212 -17.50 16.94 26.81
N TYR A 213 -17.88 15.68 27.04
CA TYR A 213 -16.95 14.63 27.44
C TYR A 213 -15.90 14.33 26.38
N VAL A 214 -16.23 14.42 25.09
CA VAL A 214 -15.23 14.31 24.01
C VAL A 214 -14.17 15.42 24.12
N VAL A 215 -14.62 16.66 24.33
CA VAL A 215 -13.71 17.82 24.47
C VAL A 215 -12.81 17.66 25.70
N LYS A 216 -13.37 17.25 26.82
CA LYS A 216 -12.62 17.00 28.06
C LYS A 216 -11.60 15.89 27.88
N LEU A 217 -11.98 14.77 27.26
CA LEU A 217 -11.10 13.63 26.99
C LEU A 217 -9.95 14.03 26.06
N GLN A 218 -10.23 14.75 24.98
CA GLN A 218 -9.21 15.26 24.05
C GLN A 218 -8.34 16.34 24.69
N GLY A 219 -8.86 17.06 25.69
CA GLY A 219 -8.11 18.06 26.46
C GLY A 219 -7.23 17.46 27.56
N GLY A 220 -7.30 16.15 27.77
CA GLY A 220 -6.52 15.45 28.82
C GLY A 220 -7.04 15.73 30.25
N ASP A 221 -8.35 15.95 30.39
CA ASP A 221 -8.97 16.14 31.70
C ASP A 221 -8.84 14.85 32.54
N PRO A 222 -8.22 14.90 33.72
CA PRO A 222 -7.96 13.72 34.53
C PRO A 222 -9.25 13.00 34.96
N ASP A 223 -10.36 13.73 35.18
CA ASP A 223 -11.66 13.13 35.56
C ASP A 223 -12.30 12.32 34.43
N CYS A 224 -11.84 12.50 33.19
CA CYS A 224 -12.27 11.74 32.03
C CYS A 224 -11.33 10.58 31.67
N SER A 225 -10.05 10.70 32.04
CA SER A 225 -9.04 9.70 31.72
C SER A 225 -8.97 8.59 32.77
N ASP A 226 -9.39 8.88 34.01
CA ASP A 226 -9.37 7.92 35.12
C ASP A 226 -10.50 8.23 36.15
N PRO A 227 -11.75 7.86 35.84
CA PRO A 227 -12.87 8.13 36.75
C PRO A 227 -12.78 7.42 38.10
N GLN A 228 -11.85 6.48 38.29
CA GLN A 228 -11.69 5.71 39.53
C GLN A 228 -10.25 5.52 40.01
N GLY A 229 -9.22 6.16 39.41
CA GLY A 229 -7.81 5.99 39.77
C GLY A 229 -7.20 4.65 39.34
N ASP A 230 -7.94 3.80 38.65
CA ASP A 230 -7.45 2.58 38.03
C ASP A 230 -7.50 2.77 36.51
N SER A 231 -6.32 2.82 35.89
CA SER A 231 -6.12 3.08 34.44
C SER A 231 -6.93 2.15 33.56
N PHE A 232 -8.16 2.56 33.22
CA PHE A 232 -9.08 1.78 32.37
C PHE A 232 -8.92 2.06 30.88
N ILE A 233 -8.15 3.05 30.51
CA ILE A 233 -7.93 3.42 29.11
C ILE A 233 -6.44 3.64 28.90
N VAL A 234 -5.85 2.82 28.07
CA VAL A 234 -4.50 2.87 27.51
C VAL A 234 -3.45 2.00 28.25
N GLN A 235 -3.39 0.76 27.90
CA GLN A 235 -2.14 0.06 27.61
C GLN A 235 -2.17 -0.47 26.18
#